data_4b3fa1211ee02f2a06198542fdd21a04
#
_entry.id   4b3fa1211ee02f2a06198542fdd21a04
#
_cell.length_a   1.000
_cell.length_b   1.000
_cell.length_c   1.000
_cell.angle_alpha   90.00
_cell.angle_beta   90.00
_cell.angle_gamma   90.00
#
_symmetry.space_group_name_H-M   'P 1'
#
loop_
_entity.id
_entity.type
_entity.pdbx_description
1 polymer ?
#
loop_
_entity_poly.entity_id
_entity_poly.type
_entity_poly.pdbx_seq_one_letter_code
_entity_poly.pdbx_strand_id
1 'polypeptide(L)'
;MILISGYLDYRPEECDEVVAGLVEVSKRSLEDAGCVDYWWAADLETPGRFRFFECWESEEKFAAHRSQPYEVEFMERYVNNRAIGADAWAYDPSSRRSAMDD
;
A
#
# COMPACT_ATOMS: atom_id res chain seq x y z
N MET A 1 -9.70 -13.91 0.18
CA MET A 1 -9.33 -12.54 -0.21
C MET A 1 -8.94 -11.74 1.03
N ILE A 2 -7.94 -10.91 0.91
CA ILE A 2 -7.58 -9.99 1.98
C ILE A 2 -7.43 -8.59 1.41
N LEU A 3 -7.88 -7.60 2.17
CA LEU A 3 -7.85 -6.20 1.80
C LEU A 3 -7.13 -5.44 2.91
N ILE A 4 -6.15 -4.60 2.53
CA ILE A 4 -5.44 -3.76 3.49
C ILE A 4 -5.68 -2.30 3.11
N SER A 5 -6.00 -1.47 4.10
CA SER A 5 -6.21 -0.06 3.90
C SER A 5 -5.61 0.73 5.06
N GLY A 6 -5.04 1.88 4.75
CA GLY A 6 -4.44 2.72 5.76
C GLY A 6 -3.74 3.94 5.20
N TYR A 7 -2.82 4.48 5.99
CA TYR A 7 -2.03 5.64 5.59
C TYR A 7 -0.66 5.64 6.25
N LEU A 8 0.25 6.39 5.64
CA LEU A 8 1.55 6.73 6.20
C LEU A 8 1.72 8.25 6.12
N ASP A 9 2.28 8.82 7.17
CA ASP A 9 2.53 10.27 7.25
C ASP A 9 4.04 10.55 7.19
N TYR A 10 4.40 11.60 6.47
CA TYR A 10 5.78 12.01 6.25
C TYR A 10 5.96 13.52 6.46
N ARG A 11 7.17 13.92 6.77
CA ARG A 11 7.53 15.33 6.82
C ARG A 11 7.46 15.93 5.41
N PRO A 12 7.03 17.20 5.28
CA PRO A 12 6.89 17.83 3.96
C PRO A 12 8.14 17.76 3.09
N GLU A 13 9.31 17.95 3.68
CA GLU A 13 10.59 17.94 2.96
C GLU A 13 10.97 16.58 2.40
N GLU A 14 10.32 15.51 2.83
CA GLU A 14 10.58 14.16 2.35
C GLU A 14 9.60 13.70 1.28
N CYS A 15 8.51 14.43 1.06
CA CYS A 15 7.41 13.95 0.21
C CYS A 15 7.80 13.65 -1.23
N ASP A 16 8.65 14.49 -1.85
CA ASP A 16 9.04 14.24 -3.25
C ASP A 16 9.77 12.90 -3.42
N GLU A 17 10.69 12.60 -2.53
CA GLU A 17 11.43 11.36 -2.57
C GLU A 17 10.53 10.16 -2.25
N VAL A 18 9.63 10.33 -1.29
CA VAL A 18 8.66 9.30 -0.91
C VAL A 18 7.75 8.97 -2.08
N VAL A 19 7.22 9.97 -2.78
CA VAL A 19 6.35 9.75 -3.95
C VAL A 19 7.04 8.89 -4.99
N ALA A 20 8.32 9.14 -5.26
CA ALA A 20 9.07 8.31 -6.22
C ALA A 20 9.11 6.85 -5.76
N GLY A 21 9.32 6.60 -4.48
CA GLY A 21 9.29 5.26 -3.91
C GLY A 21 7.91 4.59 -3.98
N LEU A 22 6.85 5.37 -3.72
CA LEU A 22 5.48 4.87 -3.80
C LEU A 22 5.09 4.48 -5.23
N VAL A 23 5.53 5.25 -6.22
CA VAL A 23 5.30 4.92 -7.63
C VAL A 23 5.98 3.59 -7.98
N GLU A 24 7.23 3.42 -7.57
CA GLU A 24 7.98 2.20 -7.87
C GLU A 24 7.39 0.97 -7.19
N VAL A 25 7.07 1.06 -5.91
CA VAL A 25 6.49 -0.07 -5.17
C VAL A 25 5.13 -0.46 -5.72
N SER A 26 4.35 0.52 -6.21
CA SER A 26 3.05 0.25 -6.83
C SER A 26 3.21 -0.57 -8.11
N LYS A 27 4.15 -0.20 -8.97
CA LYS A 27 4.41 -0.93 -10.21
C LYS A 27 4.79 -2.37 -9.95
N ARG A 28 5.69 -2.58 -8.98
CA ARG A 28 6.14 -3.92 -8.64
C ARG A 28 5.05 -4.77 -8.00
N SER A 29 4.29 -4.17 -7.10
CA SER A 29 3.22 -4.88 -6.39
C SER A 29 2.13 -5.38 -7.33
N LEU A 30 1.78 -4.58 -8.34
CA LEU A 30 0.78 -4.96 -9.35
C LEU A 30 1.21 -6.16 -10.19
N GLU A 31 2.50 -6.44 -10.28
CA GLU A 31 3.04 -7.58 -11.01
C GLU A 31 3.11 -8.86 -10.16
N ASP A 32 2.94 -8.76 -8.84
CA ASP A 32 3.00 -9.91 -7.96
C ASP A 32 1.79 -10.82 -8.16
N ALA A 33 2.05 -12.13 -8.12
CA ALA A 33 0.98 -13.12 -8.21
C ALA A 33 -0.05 -12.91 -7.10
N GLY A 34 -1.33 -12.91 -7.46
CA GLY A 34 -2.42 -12.75 -6.52
C GLY A 34 -2.77 -11.33 -6.16
N CYS A 35 -2.08 -10.33 -6.73
CA CYS A 35 -2.46 -8.93 -6.53
C CYS A 35 -3.70 -8.60 -7.35
N VAL A 36 -4.78 -8.24 -6.67
CA VAL A 36 -6.03 -7.84 -7.33
C VAL A 36 -6.02 -6.33 -7.59
N ASP A 37 -5.56 -5.57 -6.62
CA ASP A 37 -5.43 -4.11 -6.75
C ASP A 37 -4.40 -3.60 -5.75
N TYR A 38 -3.78 -2.48 -6.09
CA TYR A 38 -2.76 -1.84 -5.27
C TYR A 38 -2.57 -0.40 -5.71
N TRP A 39 -2.69 0.56 -4.78
CA TRP A 39 -2.47 1.96 -5.11
C TRP A 39 -2.15 2.80 -3.88
N TRP A 40 -1.56 3.95 -4.11
CA TRP A 40 -1.30 5.01 -3.13
C TRP A 40 -1.85 6.32 -3.67
N ALA A 41 -2.36 7.17 -2.77
CA ALA A 41 -2.87 8.49 -3.13
C ALA A 41 -2.61 9.48 -2.01
N ALA A 42 -2.35 10.74 -2.37
CA ALA A 42 -2.22 11.79 -1.38
C ALA A 42 -3.58 12.08 -0.74
N ASP A 43 -3.58 12.28 0.58
CA ASP A 43 -4.77 12.70 1.29
C ASP A 43 -5.08 14.16 0.94
N LEU A 44 -6.36 14.46 0.67
CA LEU A 44 -6.75 15.79 0.24
C LEU A 44 -6.70 16.83 1.35
N GLU A 45 -6.80 16.40 2.60
CA GLU A 45 -6.91 17.32 3.74
C GLU A 45 -5.66 17.37 4.61
N THR A 46 -4.88 16.31 4.63
CA THR A 46 -3.71 16.20 5.52
C THR A 46 -2.42 16.18 4.71
N PRO A 47 -1.70 17.30 4.64
CA PRO A 47 -0.42 17.34 3.93
C PRO A 47 0.57 16.32 4.50
N GLY A 48 1.30 15.64 3.60
CA GLY A 48 2.27 14.61 4.00
C GLY A 48 1.67 13.25 4.27
N ARG A 49 0.36 13.12 4.18
CA ARG A 49 -0.32 11.84 4.35
C ARG A 49 -0.58 11.18 3.00
N PHE A 50 -0.17 9.94 2.89
CA PHE A 50 -0.45 9.11 1.72
C PHE A 50 -1.29 7.92 2.15
N ARG A 51 -2.43 7.75 1.50
CA ARG A 51 -3.34 6.63 1.76
C ARG A 51 -3.04 5.52 0.79
N PHE A 52 -3.25 4.27 1.24
CA PHE A 52 -3.02 3.11 0.41
C PHE A 52 -4.15 2.11 0.52
N PHE A 53 -4.25 1.30 -0.51
CA PHE A 53 -5.19 0.22 -0.61
C PHE A 53 -4.50 -0.95 -1.29
N GLU A 54 -4.69 -2.13 -0.74
CA GLU A 54 -4.20 -3.38 -1.32
C GLU A 54 -5.31 -4.41 -1.28
N CYS A 55 -5.45 -5.16 -2.34
CA CYS A 55 -6.37 -6.29 -2.38
C CYS A 55 -5.64 -7.49 -2.97
N TRP A 56 -5.61 -8.60 -2.23
CA TRP A 56 -4.92 -9.83 -2.59
C TRP A 56 -5.89 -11.00 -2.63
N GLU A 57 -5.66 -11.97 -3.53
CA GLU A 57 -6.54 -13.13 -3.68
C GLU A 57 -6.64 -13.95 -2.39
N SER A 58 -5.56 -14.00 -1.58
CA SER A 58 -5.51 -14.79 -0.36
C SER A 58 -4.48 -14.24 0.61
N GLU A 59 -4.56 -14.66 1.87
CA GLU A 59 -3.55 -14.40 2.88
C GLU A 59 -2.17 -14.90 2.44
N GLU A 60 -2.14 -16.05 1.78
CA GLU A 60 -0.91 -16.66 1.30
C GLU A 60 -0.23 -15.79 0.25
N LYS A 61 -1.00 -15.23 -0.69
CA LYS A 61 -0.48 -14.32 -1.71
C LYS A 61 0.01 -13.01 -1.09
N PHE A 62 -0.70 -12.48 -0.12
CA PHE A 62 -0.28 -11.29 0.60
C PHE A 62 1.03 -11.56 1.36
N ALA A 63 1.14 -12.70 2.05
CA ALA A 63 2.37 -13.07 2.75
C ALA A 63 3.56 -13.19 1.80
N ALA A 64 3.36 -13.77 0.62
CA ALA A 64 4.38 -13.87 -0.41
C ALA A 64 4.86 -12.50 -0.88
N HIS A 65 3.93 -11.55 -1.08
CA HIS A 65 4.24 -10.16 -1.40
C HIS A 65 5.13 -9.53 -0.32
N ARG A 66 4.76 -9.72 0.96
CA ARG A 66 5.51 -9.15 2.10
C ARG A 66 6.93 -9.69 2.20
N SER A 67 7.21 -10.84 1.62
CA SER A 67 8.53 -11.47 1.60
C SER A 67 9.38 -11.08 0.40
N GLN A 68 8.83 -10.40 -0.58
CA GLN A 68 9.57 -9.98 -1.77
C GLN A 68 10.71 -9.03 -1.38
N PRO A 69 11.92 -9.22 -1.93
CA PRO A 69 13.05 -8.35 -1.61
C PRO A 69 12.77 -6.87 -1.81
N TYR A 70 12.05 -6.50 -2.88
CA TYR A 70 11.73 -5.09 -3.11
C TYR A 70 10.78 -4.53 -2.04
N GLU A 71 9.87 -5.35 -1.52
CA GLU A 71 8.95 -4.91 -0.48
C GLU A 71 9.68 -4.72 0.85
N VAL A 72 10.57 -5.66 1.20
CA VAL A 72 11.41 -5.56 2.39
C VAL A 72 12.24 -4.27 2.32
N GLU A 73 12.88 -4.01 1.17
CA GLU A 73 13.66 -2.79 0.95
C GLU A 73 12.79 -1.53 1.06
N PHE A 74 11.60 -1.56 0.47
CA PHE A 74 10.65 -0.46 0.57
C PHE A 74 10.30 -0.15 2.03
N MET A 75 10.00 -1.17 2.82
CA MET A 75 9.67 -0.99 4.23
C MET A 75 10.83 -0.37 5.01
N GLU A 76 12.04 -0.86 4.78
CA GLU A 76 13.22 -0.34 5.45
C GLU A 76 13.53 1.11 5.05
N ARG A 77 13.43 1.40 3.76
CA ARG A 77 13.83 2.71 3.23
C ARG A 77 12.78 3.79 3.46
N TYR A 78 11.52 3.49 3.25
CA TYR A 78 10.45 4.49 3.22
C TYR A 78 9.50 4.44 4.40
N VAL A 79 9.44 3.36 5.15
CA VAL A 79 8.46 3.22 6.22
C VAL A 79 9.14 3.27 7.59
N ASN A 80 9.98 2.29 7.89
CA ASN A 80 10.52 2.09 9.25
C ASN A 80 11.36 3.26 9.77
N ASN A 81 12.03 3.98 8.90
CA ASN A 81 12.96 5.05 9.27
C ASN A 81 12.50 6.45 8.88
N ARG A 82 11.39 6.59 8.17
CA ARG A 82 10.94 7.88 7.65
C ARG A 82 9.53 8.26 8.04
N ALA A 83 8.61 7.32 8.07
CA ALA A 83 7.22 7.62 8.41
C ALA A 83 7.13 8.15 9.83
N ILE A 84 6.42 9.25 10.01
CA ILE A 84 6.19 9.86 11.32
C ILE A 84 4.83 9.50 11.91
N GLY A 85 4.00 8.80 11.13
CA GLY A 85 2.72 8.27 11.57
C GLY A 85 2.28 7.17 10.63
N ALA A 86 1.50 6.24 11.12
CA ALA A 86 1.03 5.12 10.34
C ALA A 86 -0.25 4.55 10.95
N ASP A 87 -1.13 4.07 10.08
CA ASP A 87 -2.32 3.33 10.48
C ASP A 87 -2.65 2.36 9.35
N ALA A 88 -2.96 1.12 9.69
CA ALA A 88 -3.27 0.11 8.70
C ALA A 88 -4.18 -0.95 9.29
N TRP A 89 -5.18 -1.36 8.51
CA TRP A 89 -6.17 -2.36 8.91
C TRP A 89 -6.31 -3.40 7.82
N ALA A 90 -6.41 -4.65 8.22
CA ALA A 90 -6.67 -5.76 7.32
C ALA A 90 -8.13 -6.21 7.47
N TYR A 91 -8.74 -6.53 6.36
CA TYR A 91 -10.14 -6.99 6.27
C TYR A 91 -10.18 -8.29 5.50
N ASP A 92 -11.07 -9.20 5.88
CA ASP A 92 -11.26 -10.50 5.24
C ASP A 92 -12.61 -10.55 4.53
N PRO A 93 -12.79 -9.85 3.39
CA PRO A 93 -14.06 -9.89 2.67
C PRO A 93 -14.27 -11.27 2.04
N SER A 94 -15.53 -11.71 1.98
CA SER A 94 -15.87 -12.99 1.38
C SER A 94 -15.95 -12.90 -0.14
N SER A 95 -16.21 -11.71 -0.69
CA SER A 95 -16.36 -11.53 -2.13
C SER A 95 -16.14 -10.08 -2.53
N ARG A 96 -16.06 -9.87 -3.84
CA ARG A 96 -15.94 -8.56 -4.46
C ARG A 96 -16.91 -8.50 -5.63
N ARG A 97 -17.64 -7.42 -5.75
CA ARG A 97 -18.53 -7.18 -6.88
C ARG A 97 -18.44 -5.73 -7.31
N SER A 98 -18.83 -5.44 -8.56
CA SER A 98 -18.90 -4.07 -9.02
C SER A 98 -20.06 -3.33 -8.35
N ALA A 99 -19.76 -2.20 -7.75
CA ALA A 99 -20.78 -1.32 -7.18
C ALA A 99 -21.46 -0.48 -8.27
N MET A 100 -20.86 -0.43 -9.46
CA MET A 100 -21.41 0.37 -10.57
C MET A 100 -22.51 -0.35 -11.35
N ASP A 101 -22.67 -1.65 -11.11
CA ASP A 101 -23.66 -2.49 -11.80
C ASP A 101 -24.98 -2.61 -11.01
N ASP A 102 -25.08 -1.96 -9.88
CA ASP A 102 -26.28 -2.02 -9.01
C ASP A 102 -27.37 -1.05 -9.43
#